data_e354f03c13f37fa4145326b69db5b84f
#
_entry.id   e354f03c13f37fa4145326b69db5b84f
#
_cell.length_a   1.000
_cell.length_b   1.000
_cell.length_c   1.000
_cell.angle_alpha   90.00
_cell.angle_beta   90.00
_cell.angle_gamma   90.00
#
_symmetry.space_group_name_H-M   'P 1'
#
loop_
_entity.id
_entity.type
_entity.pdbx_description
1 polymer ?
#
loop_
_entity_poly.entity_id
_entity_poly.type
_entity_poly.pdbx_seq_one_letter_code
_entity_poly.pdbx_strand_id
1 'polypeptide(L)'
;MDLFAFVKPKNELESRPEEQTNVPFVPEEMWTKCPKCGTMLLTTDMEENFRVCTKCGHHFRMNAKQRVALLADDGSFCEHDANMASKNILDFPGYDQKLEKARATGSKESVMCGECKIGGIDAVLCAMDSDFMMGSMGTVTGEKITRAFEYATENALPVIVCTVSGGARMQEGILSLMQMAKTSGAVKRHSDSGLLYITVLTDPTTGGVTASFAMEGDIILAEPDTLVAFAGPRVIEQTLRQKLPKDFQTSEFVMQKGFVDAVVSRNNLKDARIRGGVGIMSAYDKVMAARDANKITTVDYINHMFGDSFFELHGDRRYSDDKAVVAGLAMLHDMPVTVIGIEKGRNT
;
A
#
# COMPACT_ATOMS: atom_id res chain seq x y z
N MET A 1 -68.65 6.67 -41.89
CA MET A 1 -67.36 6.42 -42.59
C MET A 1 -66.32 6.19 -41.54
N ASP A 2 -65.97 4.95 -41.37
CA ASP A 2 -65.11 4.46 -40.26
C ASP A 2 -63.64 4.70 -40.63
N LEU A 3 -62.99 5.53 -39.86
CA LEU A 3 -61.60 5.98 -40.11
C LEU A 3 -60.52 4.97 -39.66
N PHE A 4 -60.93 3.75 -39.22
CA PHE A 4 -60.03 2.75 -38.70
C PHE A 4 -59.70 1.57 -39.65
N ALA A 5 -60.05 1.70 -40.95
CA ALA A 5 -59.84 0.62 -41.91
C ALA A 5 -58.41 0.54 -42.52
N PHE A 6 -57.45 1.30 -42.00
CA PHE A 6 -56.06 1.22 -42.43
C PHE A 6 -55.08 0.73 -41.35
N VAL A 7 -55.51 -0.28 -40.60
CA VAL A 7 -54.53 -1.05 -39.81
C VAL A 7 -53.85 -2.01 -40.76
N LYS A 8 -52.56 -1.81 -41.01
CA LYS A 8 -51.76 -2.76 -41.78
C LYS A 8 -51.90 -4.17 -41.15
N PRO A 9 -52.14 -5.21 -41.99
CA PRO A 9 -52.17 -6.56 -41.46
C PRO A 9 -50.83 -6.83 -40.77
N LYS A 10 -50.86 -7.38 -39.56
CA LYS A 10 -49.71 -7.83 -38.81
C LYS A 10 -48.96 -8.83 -39.70
N ASN A 11 -47.69 -8.57 -39.95
CA ASN A 11 -46.84 -9.45 -40.72
C ASN A 11 -46.79 -10.81 -39.97
N GLU A 12 -47.12 -11.90 -40.62
CA GLU A 12 -47.07 -13.26 -40.03
C GLU A 12 -45.65 -13.63 -39.51
N LEU A 13 -44.62 -12.93 -39.95
CA LEU A 13 -43.27 -13.06 -39.42
C LEU A 13 -43.08 -12.43 -38.02
N GLU A 14 -43.95 -11.52 -37.60
CA GLU A 14 -43.92 -10.94 -36.26
C GLU A 14 -44.62 -11.79 -35.20
N SER A 15 -45.33 -12.86 -35.60
CA SER A 15 -46.05 -13.79 -34.70
C SER A 15 -45.32 -15.16 -34.52
N ARG A 16 -44.06 -15.30 -34.97
CA ARG A 16 -43.27 -16.45 -34.57
C ARG A 16 -42.89 -16.27 -33.09
N PRO A 17 -43.16 -17.34 -32.26
CA PRO A 17 -42.57 -17.35 -30.92
C PRO A 17 -41.05 -17.14 -31.11
N GLU A 18 -40.45 -16.30 -30.25
CA GLU A 18 -38.99 -16.16 -30.19
C GLU A 18 -38.41 -17.57 -30.09
N GLU A 19 -37.87 -18.07 -31.22
CA GLU A 19 -36.98 -19.20 -31.19
C GLU A 19 -35.89 -18.79 -30.20
N GLN A 20 -35.78 -19.51 -29.09
CA GLN A 20 -34.65 -19.42 -28.20
C GLN A 20 -33.41 -19.50 -29.06
N THR A 21 -32.91 -18.36 -29.47
CA THR A 21 -31.62 -18.26 -30.10
C THR A 21 -30.65 -18.87 -29.10
N ASN A 22 -30.05 -20.00 -29.45
CA ASN A 22 -28.91 -20.58 -28.77
C ASN A 22 -27.69 -19.63 -28.94
N VAL A 23 -27.87 -18.40 -28.56
CA VAL A 23 -26.75 -17.51 -28.33
C VAL A 23 -26.09 -18.03 -27.06
N PRO A 24 -24.85 -18.50 -27.13
CA PRO A 24 -24.18 -18.98 -25.93
C PRO A 24 -24.23 -17.86 -24.89
N PHE A 25 -24.85 -18.18 -23.76
CA PHE A 25 -24.88 -17.28 -22.61
C PHE A 25 -23.44 -17.14 -22.11
N VAL A 26 -22.81 -16.01 -22.41
CA VAL A 26 -21.51 -15.65 -21.87
C VAL A 26 -21.81 -14.87 -20.59
N PRO A 27 -21.50 -15.41 -19.41
CA PRO A 27 -21.67 -14.68 -18.17
C PRO A 27 -20.89 -13.36 -18.25
N GLU A 28 -21.51 -12.25 -17.88
CA GLU A 28 -20.86 -10.92 -17.91
C GLU A 28 -19.55 -10.87 -17.10
N GLU A 29 -19.37 -11.77 -16.16
CA GLU A 29 -18.20 -11.89 -15.30
C GLU A 29 -17.02 -12.65 -15.92
N MET A 30 -17.20 -13.30 -17.09
CA MET A 30 -16.10 -14.08 -17.72
C MET A 30 -14.98 -13.21 -18.29
N TRP A 31 -15.26 -11.95 -18.62
CA TRP A 31 -14.32 -11.06 -19.28
C TRP A 31 -14.18 -9.74 -18.60
N THR A 32 -12.95 -9.31 -18.40
CA THR A 32 -12.61 -7.99 -17.84
C THR A 32 -11.80 -7.19 -18.85
N LYS A 33 -12.22 -5.96 -19.12
CA LYS A 33 -11.49 -5.04 -20.00
C LYS A 33 -10.40 -4.32 -19.20
N CYS A 34 -9.15 -4.41 -19.65
CA CYS A 34 -8.06 -3.67 -19.04
C CYS A 34 -8.23 -2.16 -19.25
N PRO A 35 -8.27 -1.34 -18.18
CA PRO A 35 -8.46 0.11 -18.30
C PRO A 35 -7.26 0.81 -18.94
N LYS A 36 -6.05 0.22 -18.87
CA LYS A 36 -4.82 0.82 -19.41
C LYS A 36 -4.63 0.54 -20.90
N CYS A 37 -4.81 -0.70 -21.36
CA CYS A 37 -4.53 -1.08 -22.76
C CYS A 37 -5.78 -1.48 -23.56
N GLY A 38 -6.97 -1.54 -22.93
CA GLY A 38 -8.22 -1.88 -23.60
C GLY A 38 -8.41 -3.35 -23.96
N THR A 39 -7.43 -4.23 -23.66
CA THR A 39 -7.51 -5.66 -23.96
C THR A 39 -8.57 -6.33 -23.10
N MET A 40 -9.36 -7.22 -23.72
CA MET A 40 -10.27 -8.13 -23.02
C MET A 40 -9.46 -9.30 -22.47
N LEU A 41 -9.62 -9.58 -21.19
CA LEU A 41 -8.94 -10.64 -20.46
C LEU A 41 -9.97 -11.60 -19.89
N LEU A 42 -9.71 -12.89 -19.93
CA LEU A 42 -10.51 -13.85 -19.16
C LEU A 42 -10.29 -13.61 -17.67
N THR A 43 -11.35 -13.66 -16.91
CA THR A 43 -11.29 -13.46 -15.47
C THR A 43 -10.43 -14.54 -14.79
N THR A 44 -10.53 -15.79 -15.27
CA THR A 44 -9.69 -16.90 -14.80
C THR A 44 -8.20 -16.65 -15.02
N ASP A 45 -7.80 -16.28 -16.24
CA ASP A 45 -6.40 -15.99 -16.56
C ASP A 45 -5.86 -14.82 -15.74
N MET A 46 -6.74 -13.86 -15.47
CA MET A 46 -6.39 -12.69 -14.66
C MET A 46 -6.19 -13.07 -13.18
N GLU A 47 -7.00 -13.98 -12.64
CA GLU A 47 -6.85 -14.50 -11.28
C GLU A 47 -5.59 -15.34 -11.14
N GLU A 48 -5.31 -16.23 -12.09
CA GLU A 48 -4.07 -17.01 -12.14
C GLU A 48 -2.82 -16.12 -12.23
N ASN A 49 -2.91 -14.99 -12.93
CA ASN A 49 -1.83 -14.00 -13.01
C ASN A 49 -1.92 -12.91 -11.92
N PHE A 50 -2.48 -13.25 -10.75
CA PHE A 50 -2.57 -12.36 -9.58
C PHE A 50 -3.22 -11.01 -9.89
N ARG A 51 -4.21 -10.97 -10.79
CA ARG A 51 -4.91 -9.77 -11.26
C ARG A 51 -3.97 -8.72 -11.88
N VAL A 52 -2.96 -9.19 -12.61
CA VAL A 52 -2.06 -8.38 -13.43
C VAL A 52 -2.39 -8.61 -14.90
N CYS A 53 -2.55 -7.54 -15.67
CA CYS A 53 -2.80 -7.64 -17.11
C CYS A 53 -1.64 -8.34 -17.84
N THR A 54 -1.91 -9.46 -18.47
CA THR A 54 -0.89 -10.24 -19.21
C THR A 54 -0.29 -9.48 -20.40
N LYS A 55 -0.99 -8.44 -20.92
CA LYS A 55 -0.54 -7.66 -22.06
C LYS A 55 0.30 -6.43 -21.69
N CYS A 56 -0.12 -5.67 -20.68
CA CYS A 56 0.52 -4.38 -20.39
C CYS A 56 1.06 -4.27 -18.95
N GLY A 57 0.93 -5.32 -18.14
CA GLY A 57 1.40 -5.31 -16.75
C GLY A 57 0.57 -4.45 -15.79
N HIS A 58 -0.59 -3.93 -16.21
CA HIS A 58 -1.44 -3.15 -15.32
C HIS A 58 -1.96 -3.99 -14.15
N HIS A 59 -1.81 -3.48 -12.93
CA HIS A 59 -2.26 -4.12 -11.71
C HIS A 59 -3.71 -3.72 -11.41
N PHE A 60 -4.64 -4.67 -11.50
CA PHE A 60 -6.02 -4.45 -11.08
C PHE A 60 -6.10 -4.46 -9.55
N ARG A 61 -7.09 -3.79 -8.99
CA ARG A 61 -7.32 -3.80 -7.53
C ARG A 61 -7.61 -5.21 -7.03
N MET A 62 -7.18 -5.48 -5.81
CA MET A 62 -7.44 -6.72 -5.08
C MET A 62 -8.14 -6.38 -3.77
N ASN A 63 -9.07 -7.23 -3.36
CA ASN A 63 -9.63 -7.16 -2.02
C ASN A 63 -8.70 -7.81 -0.98
N ALA A 64 -9.04 -7.64 0.30
CA ALA A 64 -8.22 -8.15 1.39
C ALA A 64 -8.02 -9.67 1.35
N LYS A 65 -9.06 -10.44 1.02
CA LYS A 65 -8.98 -11.91 0.93
C LYS A 65 -8.02 -12.37 -0.15
N GLN A 66 -8.09 -11.75 -1.33
CA GLN A 66 -7.17 -12.04 -2.43
C GLN A 66 -5.73 -11.68 -2.08
N ARG A 67 -5.52 -10.57 -1.34
CA ARG A 67 -4.21 -10.14 -0.89
C ARG A 67 -3.62 -11.09 0.15
N VAL A 68 -4.43 -11.56 1.08
CA VAL A 68 -4.04 -12.61 2.04
C VAL A 68 -3.65 -13.89 1.32
N ALA A 69 -4.50 -14.38 0.38
CA ALA A 69 -4.20 -15.58 -0.41
C ALA A 69 -2.92 -15.45 -1.25
N LEU A 70 -2.58 -14.25 -1.72
CA LEU A 70 -1.34 -14.00 -2.45
C LEU A 70 -0.09 -14.13 -1.58
N LEU A 71 -0.15 -13.63 -0.34
CA LEU A 71 1.03 -13.43 0.50
C LEU A 71 1.22 -14.51 1.56
N ALA A 72 0.15 -14.93 2.23
CA ALA A 72 0.22 -15.95 3.25
C ALA A 72 0.46 -17.33 2.63
N ASP A 73 1.11 -18.19 3.37
CA ASP A 73 1.22 -19.61 3.02
C ASP A 73 -0.15 -20.28 3.20
N ASP A 74 -0.46 -21.26 2.34
CA ASP A 74 -1.78 -21.89 2.28
C ASP A 74 -2.25 -22.37 3.66
N GLY A 75 -3.45 -21.93 4.06
CA GLY A 75 -4.08 -22.31 5.32
C GLY A 75 -3.44 -21.75 6.59
N SER A 76 -2.39 -20.91 6.47
CA SER A 76 -1.68 -20.36 7.65
C SER A 76 -2.32 -19.11 8.24
N PHE A 77 -3.19 -18.41 7.51
CA PHE A 77 -3.77 -17.15 7.97
C PHE A 77 -4.89 -17.37 9.00
N CYS A 78 -4.73 -16.77 10.17
CA CYS A 78 -5.72 -16.74 11.25
C CYS A 78 -6.14 -15.28 11.48
N GLU A 79 -7.37 -14.93 11.10
CA GLU A 79 -7.87 -13.55 11.24
C GLU A 79 -8.13 -13.19 12.70
N HIS A 80 -7.58 -12.07 13.17
CA HIS A 80 -7.85 -11.46 14.45
C HIS A 80 -8.98 -10.45 14.34
N ASP A 81 -9.78 -10.31 15.41
CA ASP A 81 -10.85 -9.32 15.50
C ASP A 81 -11.86 -9.37 14.33
N ALA A 82 -12.09 -10.56 13.75
CA ALA A 82 -12.96 -10.77 12.59
C ALA A 82 -14.40 -10.26 12.78
N ASN A 83 -14.85 -10.07 14.01
CA ASN A 83 -16.21 -9.62 14.33
C ASN A 83 -16.31 -8.11 14.59
N MET A 84 -15.19 -7.39 14.59
CA MET A 84 -15.21 -5.93 14.72
C MET A 84 -15.80 -5.29 13.47
N ALA A 85 -16.75 -4.38 13.65
CA ALA A 85 -17.43 -3.70 12.56
C ALA A 85 -17.76 -2.26 12.94
N SER A 86 -17.55 -1.34 12.01
CA SER A 86 -17.89 0.08 12.17
C SER A 86 -19.36 0.31 12.44
N LYS A 87 -19.65 1.34 13.24
CA LYS A 87 -20.99 1.84 13.57
C LYS A 87 -21.08 3.33 13.28
N ASN A 88 -22.26 3.83 13.02
CA ASN A 88 -22.53 5.25 12.84
C ASN A 88 -22.63 5.96 14.20
N ILE A 89 -21.48 6.22 14.83
CA ILE A 89 -21.43 6.80 16.18
C ILE A 89 -21.80 8.30 16.19
N LEU A 90 -21.58 8.98 15.05
CA LEU A 90 -21.82 10.42 14.93
C LEU A 90 -23.16 10.76 14.26
N ASP A 91 -24.03 9.77 14.06
CA ASP A 91 -25.31 9.91 13.35
C ASP A 91 -25.15 10.61 11.98
N PHE A 92 -24.04 10.31 11.26
CA PHE A 92 -23.77 10.92 9.97
C PHE A 92 -24.81 10.47 8.93
N PRO A 93 -25.48 11.41 8.24
CA PRO A 93 -26.56 11.08 7.31
C PRO A 93 -26.14 10.11 6.21
N GLY A 94 -26.89 9.02 6.04
CA GLY A 94 -26.66 8.02 4.99
C GLY A 94 -25.42 7.12 5.21
N TYR A 95 -24.77 7.18 6.38
CA TYR A 95 -23.61 6.33 6.65
C TYR A 95 -24.00 4.87 6.89
N ASP A 96 -25.10 4.61 7.60
CA ASP A 96 -25.58 3.24 7.83
C ASP A 96 -25.86 2.50 6.51
N GLN A 97 -26.52 3.16 5.55
CA GLN A 97 -26.78 2.59 4.23
C GLN A 97 -25.48 2.28 3.47
N LYS A 98 -24.45 3.14 3.60
CA LYS A 98 -23.13 2.89 2.99
C LYS A 98 -22.42 1.72 3.65
N LEU A 99 -22.53 1.56 4.96
CA LEU A 99 -21.96 0.43 5.69
C LEU A 99 -22.65 -0.89 5.29
N GLU A 100 -23.98 -0.89 5.19
CA GLU A 100 -24.73 -2.06 4.72
C GLU A 100 -24.33 -2.47 3.30
N LYS A 101 -24.25 -1.50 2.39
CA LYS A 101 -23.80 -1.74 1.02
C LYS A 101 -22.36 -2.27 0.97
N ALA A 102 -21.46 -1.71 1.78
CA ALA A 102 -20.07 -2.19 1.85
C ALA A 102 -20.00 -3.61 2.41
N ARG A 103 -20.79 -3.96 3.42
CA ARG A 103 -20.83 -5.32 3.98
C ARG A 103 -21.44 -6.34 3.02
N ALA A 104 -22.30 -5.92 2.11
CA ALA A 104 -22.85 -6.79 1.08
C ALA A 104 -21.80 -7.34 0.11
N THR A 105 -20.58 -6.73 0.03
CA THR A 105 -19.44 -7.26 -0.72
C THR A 105 -18.76 -8.46 -0.04
N GLY A 106 -19.18 -8.80 1.18
CA GLY A 106 -18.61 -9.91 1.96
C GLY A 106 -17.46 -9.51 2.89
N SER A 107 -17.09 -8.22 2.93
CA SER A 107 -16.10 -7.67 3.87
C SER A 107 -16.81 -6.99 5.05
N LYS A 108 -16.34 -7.21 6.28
CA LYS A 108 -16.91 -6.59 7.48
C LYS A 108 -16.32 -5.20 7.74
N GLU A 109 -15.09 -4.97 7.31
CA GLU A 109 -14.36 -3.72 7.49
C GLU A 109 -13.30 -3.54 6.37
N SER A 110 -12.71 -2.35 6.29
CA SER A 110 -11.72 -2.00 5.27
C SER A 110 -10.31 -2.57 5.52
N VAL A 111 -10.15 -3.48 6.47
CA VAL A 111 -8.90 -4.21 6.73
C VAL A 111 -9.18 -5.59 7.33
N MET A 112 -8.42 -6.57 6.88
CA MET A 112 -8.24 -7.87 7.53
C MET A 112 -6.87 -7.90 8.18
N CYS A 113 -6.79 -8.25 9.46
CA CYS A 113 -5.55 -8.38 10.21
C CYS A 113 -5.49 -9.78 10.82
N GLY A 114 -4.32 -10.40 10.84
CA GLY A 114 -4.15 -11.70 11.45
C GLY A 114 -2.70 -12.17 11.40
N GLU A 115 -2.44 -13.25 12.12
CA GLU A 115 -1.17 -13.96 12.05
C GLU A 115 -1.15 -14.91 10.86
N CYS A 116 0.02 -15.15 10.30
CA CYS A 116 0.22 -16.09 9.19
C CYS A 116 1.69 -16.52 9.10
N LYS A 117 1.92 -17.50 8.22
CA LYS A 117 3.27 -17.76 7.73
C LYS A 117 3.43 -17.18 6.34
N ILE A 118 4.60 -16.66 6.05
CA ILE A 118 4.96 -16.16 4.74
C ILE A 118 6.33 -16.71 4.36
N GLY A 119 6.35 -17.68 3.44
CA GLY A 119 7.56 -18.43 3.13
C GLY A 119 8.11 -19.20 4.35
N GLY A 120 7.23 -19.74 5.18
CA GLY A 120 7.54 -20.46 6.41
C GLY A 120 7.88 -19.59 7.63
N ILE A 121 7.94 -18.26 7.48
CA ILE A 121 8.27 -17.32 8.57
C ILE A 121 6.98 -16.80 9.20
N ASP A 122 6.85 -16.86 10.52
CA ASP A 122 5.72 -16.32 11.25
C ASP A 122 5.71 -14.79 11.16
N ALA A 123 4.55 -14.21 10.88
CA ALA A 123 4.36 -12.77 10.68
C ALA A 123 2.92 -12.35 10.98
N VAL A 124 2.72 -11.07 11.23
CA VAL A 124 1.38 -10.46 11.25
C VAL A 124 1.15 -9.75 9.92
N LEU A 125 0.03 -10.06 9.27
CA LEU A 125 -0.38 -9.48 7.99
C LEU A 125 -1.64 -8.65 8.17
N CYS A 126 -1.58 -7.39 7.73
CA CYS A 126 -2.73 -6.51 7.58
C CYS A 126 -2.98 -6.23 6.11
N ALA A 127 -4.12 -6.63 5.58
CA ALA A 127 -4.52 -6.38 4.20
C ALA A 127 -5.72 -5.44 4.16
N MET A 128 -5.54 -4.22 3.65
CA MET A 128 -6.65 -3.29 3.46
C MET A 128 -7.51 -3.69 2.25
N ASP A 129 -8.80 -3.33 2.31
CA ASP A 129 -9.81 -3.74 1.34
C ASP A 129 -10.42 -2.54 0.61
N SER A 130 -10.16 -2.44 -0.70
CA SER A 130 -10.74 -1.38 -1.54
C SER A 130 -12.24 -1.52 -1.75
N ASP A 131 -12.79 -2.75 -1.64
CA ASP A 131 -14.20 -3.01 -1.84
C ASP A 131 -15.04 -2.50 -0.68
N PHE A 132 -14.45 -2.37 0.52
CA PHE A 132 -15.09 -1.74 1.66
C PHE A 132 -14.77 -0.25 1.71
N MET A 133 -15.67 0.59 1.23
CA MET A 133 -15.59 2.06 1.25
C MET A 133 -14.23 2.62 0.77
N MET A 134 -13.69 2.04 -0.31
CA MET A 134 -12.38 2.42 -0.87
C MET A 134 -11.22 2.32 0.12
N GLY A 135 -11.25 1.35 1.02
CA GLY A 135 -10.19 1.17 2.01
C GLY A 135 -10.07 2.32 3.01
N SER A 136 -11.12 3.14 3.19
CA SER A 136 -11.03 4.31 4.07
C SER A 136 -10.82 3.91 5.52
N MET A 137 -9.88 4.60 6.19
CA MET A 137 -9.54 4.35 7.59
C MET A 137 -10.59 4.97 8.51
N GLY A 138 -11.44 4.12 9.11
CA GLY A 138 -12.34 4.45 10.21
C GLY A 138 -11.78 4.01 11.56
N THR A 139 -12.57 4.22 12.62
CA THR A 139 -12.20 3.85 13.99
C THR A 139 -11.85 2.37 14.13
N VAL A 140 -12.65 1.49 13.54
CA VAL A 140 -12.41 0.04 13.62
C VAL A 140 -11.19 -0.37 12.81
N THR A 141 -10.98 0.23 11.64
CA THR A 141 -9.77 -0.02 10.83
C THR A 141 -8.51 0.34 11.61
N GLY A 142 -8.47 1.54 12.20
CA GLY A 142 -7.34 1.96 13.03
C GLY A 142 -7.16 1.10 14.27
N GLU A 143 -8.24 0.67 14.92
CA GLU A 143 -8.20 -0.26 16.05
C GLU A 143 -7.61 -1.62 15.66
N LYS A 144 -8.10 -2.24 14.58
CA LYS A 144 -7.59 -3.54 14.11
C LYS A 144 -6.08 -3.47 13.79
N ILE A 145 -5.65 -2.41 13.09
CA ILE A 145 -4.23 -2.21 12.78
C ILE A 145 -3.41 -2.02 14.07
N THR A 146 -3.89 -1.19 15.00
CA THR A 146 -3.23 -0.97 16.30
C THR A 146 -3.03 -2.27 17.04
N ARG A 147 -4.09 -3.08 17.18
CA ARG A 147 -4.04 -4.39 17.86
C ARG A 147 -3.12 -5.36 17.15
N ALA A 148 -3.07 -5.34 15.82
CA ALA A 148 -2.16 -6.17 15.05
C ALA A 148 -0.69 -5.84 15.37
N PHE A 149 -0.34 -4.55 15.49
CA PHE A 149 0.99 -4.13 15.92
C PHE A 149 1.28 -4.49 17.38
N GLU A 150 0.31 -4.33 18.29
CA GLU A 150 0.46 -4.70 19.70
C GLU A 150 0.68 -6.20 19.83
N TYR A 151 -0.15 -7.02 19.18
CA TYR A 151 0.03 -8.48 19.14
C TYR A 151 1.41 -8.88 18.57
N ALA A 152 1.81 -8.28 17.45
CA ALA A 152 3.10 -8.55 16.84
C ALA A 152 4.27 -8.19 17.76
N THR A 153 4.14 -7.07 18.50
CA THR A 153 5.16 -6.63 19.46
C THR A 153 5.28 -7.58 20.64
N GLU A 154 4.16 -8.03 21.21
CA GLU A 154 4.12 -8.99 22.31
C GLU A 154 4.70 -10.35 21.91
N ASN A 155 4.52 -10.77 20.67
CA ASN A 155 4.99 -12.06 20.16
C ASN A 155 6.30 -11.98 19.38
N ALA A 156 6.98 -10.82 19.35
CA ALA A 156 8.22 -10.58 18.62
C ALA A 156 8.14 -10.95 17.12
N LEU A 157 7.02 -10.64 16.47
CA LEU A 157 6.76 -10.95 15.07
C LEU A 157 6.93 -9.71 14.17
N PRO A 158 7.39 -9.87 12.91
CA PRO A 158 7.37 -8.80 11.93
C PRO A 158 5.93 -8.49 11.50
N VAL A 159 5.68 -7.23 11.14
CA VAL A 159 4.39 -6.79 10.59
C VAL A 159 4.52 -6.46 9.11
N ILE A 160 3.54 -6.91 8.33
CA ILE A 160 3.39 -6.51 6.94
C ILE A 160 2.02 -5.88 6.76
N VAL A 161 1.98 -4.66 6.20
CA VAL A 161 0.72 -3.99 5.87
C VAL A 161 0.63 -3.73 4.38
N CYS A 162 -0.38 -4.31 3.73
CA CYS A 162 -0.74 -3.96 2.36
C CYS A 162 -1.79 -2.87 2.40
N THR A 163 -1.46 -1.67 1.93
CA THR A 163 -2.33 -0.51 1.99
C THR A 163 -3.11 -0.33 0.69
N VAL A 164 -4.38 0.01 0.80
CA VAL A 164 -5.20 0.58 -0.26
C VAL A 164 -6.21 1.50 0.39
N SER A 165 -6.18 2.79 0.07
CA SER A 165 -7.08 3.73 0.76
C SER A 165 -7.28 5.04 0.01
N GLY A 166 -8.51 5.53 0.06
CA GLY A 166 -8.84 6.92 -0.27
C GLY A 166 -8.56 7.91 0.88
N GLY A 167 -8.09 7.46 2.04
CA GLY A 167 -7.76 8.29 3.21
C GLY A 167 -8.63 8.02 4.44
N ALA A 168 -8.70 9.00 5.35
CA ALA A 168 -9.52 8.91 6.55
C ALA A 168 -11.03 8.90 6.21
N ARG A 169 -11.82 8.12 6.94
CA ARG A 169 -13.26 7.95 6.71
C ARG A 169 -14.03 9.19 7.13
N MET A 170 -14.48 9.96 6.15
CA MET A 170 -15.12 11.26 6.35
C MET A 170 -16.36 11.17 7.27
N GLN A 171 -17.13 10.08 7.18
CA GLN A 171 -18.36 9.87 7.97
C GLN A 171 -18.10 9.72 9.48
N GLU A 172 -16.88 9.39 9.85
CA GLU A 172 -16.47 9.26 11.26
C GLU A 172 -15.74 10.51 11.78
N GLY A 173 -15.66 11.57 10.97
CA GLY A 173 -15.14 12.88 11.37
C GLY A 173 -13.78 12.83 12.06
N ILE A 174 -13.68 13.54 13.19
CA ILE A 174 -12.44 13.61 14.00
C ILE A 174 -11.98 12.23 14.50
N LEU A 175 -12.91 11.28 14.72
CA LEU A 175 -12.56 9.96 15.20
C LEU A 175 -11.69 9.20 14.20
N SER A 176 -11.94 9.36 12.89
CA SER A 176 -11.11 8.78 11.84
C SER A 176 -9.74 9.46 11.75
N LEU A 177 -9.66 10.76 11.97
CA LEU A 177 -8.38 11.49 11.99
C LEU A 177 -7.49 11.07 13.17
N MET A 178 -8.09 10.84 14.34
CA MET A 178 -7.36 10.36 15.52
C MET A 178 -6.75 8.97 15.33
N GLN A 179 -7.25 8.18 14.36
CA GLN A 179 -6.65 6.89 14.06
C GLN A 179 -5.22 7.01 13.50
N MET A 180 -4.89 8.10 12.82
CA MET A 180 -3.51 8.36 12.37
C MET A 180 -2.53 8.35 13.54
N ALA A 181 -2.79 9.16 14.56
CA ALA A 181 -1.94 9.22 15.77
C ALA A 181 -1.91 7.87 16.51
N LYS A 182 -3.05 7.16 16.55
CA LYS A 182 -3.17 5.87 17.24
C LYS A 182 -2.32 4.79 16.57
N THR A 183 -2.43 4.65 15.26
CA THR A 183 -1.66 3.67 14.48
C THR A 183 -0.17 4.00 14.49
N SER A 184 0.22 5.26 14.28
CA SER A 184 1.63 5.70 14.37
C SER A 184 2.23 5.43 15.74
N GLY A 185 1.46 5.63 16.83
CA GLY A 185 1.90 5.28 18.18
C GLY A 185 2.15 3.78 18.37
N ALA A 186 1.36 2.90 17.72
CA ALA A 186 1.58 1.47 17.75
C ALA A 186 2.81 1.05 16.92
N VAL A 187 2.95 1.63 15.71
CA VAL A 187 4.15 1.45 14.87
C VAL A 187 5.41 1.85 15.62
N LYS A 188 5.39 2.99 16.31
CA LYS A 188 6.53 3.47 17.09
C LYS A 188 6.93 2.46 18.18
N ARG A 189 5.98 1.95 18.96
CA ARG A 189 6.26 0.93 20.00
C ARG A 189 6.85 -0.35 19.41
N HIS A 190 6.33 -0.78 18.26
CA HIS A 190 6.84 -1.93 17.52
C HIS A 190 8.29 -1.71 17.07
N SER A 191 8.56 -0.55 16.48
CA SER A 191 9.89 -0.15 16.06
C SER A 191 10.87 -0.02 17.23
N ASP A 192 10.44 0.52 18.38
CA ASP A 192 11.27 0.61 19.60
C ASP A 192 11.66 -0.76 20.15
N SER A 193 10.85 -1.78 19.90
CA SER A 193 11.16 -3.18 20.23
C SER A 193 12.14 -3.83 19.23
N GLY A 194 12.61 -3.09 18.22
CA GLY A 194 13.56 -3.59 17.20
C GLY A 194 12.94 -4.53 16.18
N LEU A 195 11.62 -4.55 16.03
CA LEU A 195 10.90 -5.46 15.17
C LEU A 195 10.66 -4.84 13.78
N LEU A 196 10.65 -5.69 12.75
CA LEU A 196 10.53 -5.29 11.36
C LEU A 196 9.10 -4.94 10.98
N TYR A 197 8.93 -3.79 10.33
CA TYR A 197 7.69 -3.37 9.69
C TYR A 197 7.89 -3.15 8.18
N ILE A 198 7.13 -3.87 7.36
CA ILE A 198 7.12 -3.72 5.90
C ILE A 198 5.78 -3.18 5.45
N THR A 199 5.79 -2.10 4.68
CA THR A 199 4.58 -1.60 4.00
C THR A 199 4.63 -1.96 2.52
N VAL A 200 3.49 -2.38 1.97
CA VAL A 200 3.28 -2.58 0.54
C VAL A 200 2.18 -1.63 0.08
N LEU A 201 2.57 -0.55 -0.59
CA LEU A 201 1.64 0.44 -1.10
C LEU A 201 0.96 -0.07 -2.36
N THR A 202 -0.38 -0.02 -2.40
CA THR A 202 -1.17 -0.42 -3.58
C THR A 202 -2.16 0.67 -3.99
N ASP A 203 -2.67 0.62 -5.23
CA ASP A 203 -3.47 1.69 -5.83
C ASP A 203 -4.92 1.77 -5.31
N PRO A 204 -5.32 2.94 -4.81
CA PRO A 204 -4.53 4.10 -4.38
C PRO A 204 -4.13 4.01 -2.90
N THR A 205 -3.04 4.63 -2.49
CA THR A 205 -2.72 4.88 -1.08
C THR A 205 -2.63 6.38 -0.86
N THR A 206 -3.65 6.97 -0.22
CA THR A 206 -3.79 8.43 -0.13
C THR A 206 -4.27 8.93 1.23
N GLY A 207 -4.17 10.23 1.44
CA GLY A 207 -4.74 10.94 2.58
C GLY A 207 -4.15 10.55 3.93
N GLY A 208 -5.02 10.35 4.92
CA GLY A 208 -4.62 10.03 6.29
C GLY A 208 -3.87 8.70 6.43
N VAL A 209 -4.06 7.75 5.51
CA VAL A 209 -3.32 6.47 5.51
C VAL A 209 -1.86 6.72 5.09
N THR A 210 -1.63 7.50 4.02
CA THR A 210 -0.28 7.90 3.62
C THR A 210 0.40 8.76 4.70
N ALA A 211 -0.35 9.65 5.34
CA ALA A 211 0.19 10.53 6.39
C ALA A 211 0.36 9.85 7.76
N SER A 212 0.26 8.52 7.83
CA SER A 212 0.47 7.72 9.03
C SER A 212 1.16 6.40 8.70
N PHE A 213 0.69 5.29 9.21
CA PHE A 213 1.34 3.98 9.15
C PHE A 213 1.83 3.55 7.76
N ALA A 214 1.21 3.98 6.64
CA ALA A 214 1.64 3.55 5.31
C ALA A 214 3.06 3.99 4.94
N MET A 215 3.51 5.14 5.45
CA MET A 215 4.83 5.70 5.17
C MET A 215 5.81 5.57 6.36
N GLU A 216 5.47 4.75 7.34
CA GLU A 216 6.28 4.52 8.55
C GLU A 216 6.97 3.15 8.56
N GLY A 217 6.92 2.40 7.45
CA GLY A 217 7.61 1.12 7.31
C GLY A 217 9.13 1.26 7.36
N ASP A 218 9.80 0.27 7.93
CA ASP A 218 11.26 0.13 7.82
C ASP A 218 11.67 -0.17 6.36
N ILE A 219 10.79 -0.85 5.64
CA ILE A 219 10.88 -1.10 4.20
C ILE A 219 9.53 -0.74 3.59
N ILE A 220 9.55 0.16 2.62
CA ILE A 220 8.36 0.62 1.92
C ILE A 220 8.44 0.15 0.47
N LEU A 221 7.60 -0.82 0.13
CA LEU A 221 7.45 -1.33 -1.23
C LEU A 221 6.20 -0.72 -1.86
N ALA A 222 6.18 -0.58 -3.18
CA ALA A 222 4.98 -0.16 -3.90
C ALA A 222 4.74 -1.04 -5.12
N GLU A 223 3.47 -1.29 -5.46
CA GLU A 223 3.13 -1.88 -6.75
C GLU A 223 3.32 -0.83 -7.87
N PRO A 224 3.63 -1.24 -9.11
CA PRO A 224 3.78 -0.32 -10.24
C PRO A 224 2.54 0.55 -10.49
N ASP A 225 2.76 1.77 -10.97
CA ASP A 225 1.72 2.76 -11.29
C ASP A 225 0.80 3.14 -10.09
N THR A 226 1.16 2.79 -8.86
CA THR A 226 0.37 3.10 -7.66
C THR A 226 0.33 4.60 -7.39
N LEU A 227 -0.86 5.15 -7.19
CA LEU A 227 -1.02 6.52 -6.69
C LEU A 227 -0.67 6.58 -5.20
N VAL A 228 0.43 7.26 -4.88
CA VAL A 228 0.87 7.53 -3.50
C VAL A 228 0.84 9.03 -3.25
N ALA A 229 -0.10 9.49 -2.42
CA ALA A 229 -0.32 10.91 -2.24
C ALA A 229 -0.96 11.23 -0.89
N PHE A 230 -0.69 12.40 -0.34
CA PHE A 230 -1.53 12.96 0.72
C PHE A 230 -2.79 13.57 0.10
N ALA A 231 -2.65 14.61 -0.71
CA ALA A 231 -3.76 15.19 -1.47
C ALA A 231 -3.81 14.58 -2.88
N GLY A 232 -4.98 14.10 -3.29
CA GLY A 232 -5.16 13.56 -4.64
C GLY A 232 -4.95 14.61 -5.74
N PRO A 233 -4.59 14.20 -6.97
CA PRO A 233 -4.28 15.11 -8.09
C PRO A 233 -5.36 16.15 -8.35
N ARG A 234 -6.64 15.77 -8.30
CA ARG A 234 -7.77 16.69 -8.49
C ARG A 234 -7.78 17.85 -7.49
N VAL A 235 -7.50 17.57 -6.23
CA VAL A 235 -7.48 18.59 -5.17
C VAL A 235 -6.35 19.58 -5.42
N ILE A 236 -5.17 19.06 -5.78
CA ILE A 236 -3.99 19.88 -6.06
C ILE A 236 -4.26 20.77 -7.29
N GLU A 237 -4.75 20.21 -8.39
CA GLU A 237 -5.02 20.94 -9.62
C GLU A 237 -6.09 22.03 -9.42
N GLN A 238 -7.14 21.73 -8.65
CA GLN A 238 -8.18 22.72 -8.32
C GLN A 238 -7.67 23.85 -7.43
N THR A 239 -6.77 23.52 -6.49
CA THR A 239 -6.21 24.49 -5.55
C THR A 239 -5.14 25.38 -6.21
N LEU A 240 -4.21 24.75 -6.94
CA LEU A 240 -3.11 25.46 -7.59
C LEU A 240 -3.49 26.02 -8.97
N ARG A 241 -4.63 25.58 -9.54
CA ARG A 241 -5.09 25.90 -10.89
C ARG A 241 -4.05 25.60 -11.99
N GLN A 242 -3.26 24.57 -11.77
CA GLN A 242 -2.21 24.12 -12.69
C GLN A 242 -2.38 22.63 -12.96
N LYS A 243 -2.07 22.20 -14.19
CA LYS A 243 -2.03 20.77 -14.53
C LYS A 243 -0.76 20.15 -13.95
N LEU A 244 -0.92 19.00 -13.34
CA LEU A 244 0.20 18.24 -12.80
C LEU A 244 0.96 17.50 -13.92
N PRO A 245 2.27 17.23 -13.74
CA PRO A 245 3.02 16.35 -14.62
C PRO A 245 2.34 14.98 -14.74
N LYS A 246 2.52 14.32 -15.90
CA LYS A 246 1.79 13.08 -16.23
C LYS A 246 1.97 11.95 -15.21
N ASP A 247 3.17 11.78 -14.68
CA ASP A 247 3.53 10.68 -13.78
C ASP A 247 3.65 11.16 -12.31
N PHE A 248 3.09 12.34 -12.00
CA PHE A 248 3.14 12.91 -10.66
C PHE A 248 2.41 12.02 -9.65
N GLN A 249 3.06 11.76 -8.51
CA GLN A 249 2.57 10.91 -7.42
C GLN A 249 2.43 9.41 -7.75
N THR A 250 2.96 8.93 -8.87
CA THR A 250 3.08 7.48 -9.08
C THR A 250 4.14 6.87 -8.17
N SER A 251 4.08 5.55 -7.96
CA SER A 251 5.08 4.81 -7.20
C SER A 251 6.50 5.03 -7.71
N GLU A 252 6.67 5.10 -9.03
CA GLU A 252 7.95 5.38 -9.69
C GLU A 252 8.44 6.79 -9.36
N PHE A 253 7.54 7.77 -9.40
CA PHE A 253 7.87 9.15 -9.06
C PHE A 253 8.28 9.28 -7.59
N VAL A 254 7.51 8.71 -6.67
CA VAL A 254 7.83 8.82 -5.24
C VAL A 254 9.07 8.00 -4.85
N MET A 255 9.38 6.90 -5.55
CA MET A 255 10.62 6.16 -5.43
C MET A 255 11.83 7.03 -5.84
N GLN A 256 11.75 7.76 -6.96
CA GLN A 256 12.80 8.69 -7.37
C GLN A 256 13.02 9.83 -6.37
N LYS A 257 12.01 10.14 -5.55
CA LYS A 257 12.09 11.14 -4.46
C LYS A 257 12.52 10.56 -3.12
N GLY A 258 12.82 9.26 -3.06
CA GLY A 258 13.30 8.59 -1.85
C GLY A 258 12.21 8.25 -0.82
N PHE A 259 10.92 8.29 -1.20
CA PHE A 259 9.82 7.93 -0.30
C PHE A 259 9.47 6.45 -0.32
N VAL A 260 9.91 5.70 -1.33
CA VAL A 260 9.66 4.27 -1.51
C VAL A 260 10.99 3.61 -1.83
N ASP A 261 11.27 2.47 -1.20
CA ASP A 261 12.53 1.75 -1.36
C ASP A 261 12.60 0.97 -2.66
N ALA A 262 11.47 0.38 -3.08
CA ALA A 262 11.40 -0.35 -4.34
C ALA A 262 9.97 -0.40 -4.91
N VAL A 263 9.87 -0.35 -6.24
CA VAL A 263 8.66 -0.67 -6.98
C VAL A 263 8.74 -2.14 -7.40
N VAL A 264 7.80 -2.96 -6.91
CA VAL A 264 7.82 -4.41 -7.07
C VAL A 264 6.51 -4.90 -7.70
N SER A 265 6.62 -5.57 -8.84
CA SER A 265 5.45 -6.22 -9.44
C SER A 265 4.87 -7.26 -8.49
N ARG A 266 3.55 -7.36 -8.45
CA ARG A 266 2.79 -8.29 -7.61
C ARG A 266 3.25 -9.73 -7.74
N ASN A 267 3.56 -10.18 -8.95
CA ASN A 267 4.06 -11.51 -9.22
C ASN A 267 5.40 -11.81 -8.53
N ASN A 268 6.17 -10.77 -8.24
CA ASN A 268 7.48 -10.87 -7.59
C ASN A 268 7.42 -10.56 -6.09
N LEU A 269 6.27 -10.13 -5.54
CA LEU A 269 6.16 -9.78 -4.12
C LEU A 269 6.43 -10.98 -3.20
N LYS A 270 6.02 -12.18 -3.59
CA LYS A 270 6.32 -13.42 -2.85
C LYS A 270 7.79 -13.82 -3.02
N ASP A 271 8.35 -13.65 -4.23
CA ASP A 271 9.74 -14.00 -4.57
C ASP A 271 10.77 -12.97 -4.10
N ALA A 272 10.41 -11.70 -3.98
CA ALA A 272 11.28 -10.65 -3.45
C ALA A 272 11.76 -10.95 -2.02
N ARG A 273 11.07 -11.85 -1.31
CA ARG A 273 11.45 -12.41 -0.01
C ARG A 273 12.31 -13.65 -0.09
N ILE A 274 12.09 -14.53 -1.09
CA ILE A 274 12.71 -15.85 -1.16
C ILE A 274 14.12 -15.75 -1.74
N ARG A 275 14.38 -14.83 -2.66
CA ARG A 275 15.73 -14.62 -3.24
C ARG A 275 16.73 -13.97 -2.31
N GLY A 276 16.30 -13.43 -1.16
CA GLY A 276 17.19 -13.04 -0.06
C GLY A 276 17.81 -14.21 0.71
N GLY A 277 17.42 -15.47 0.44
CA GLY A 277 17.77 -16.65 1.24
C GLY A 277 18.92 -17.51 0.74
N VAL A 278 19.60 -17.17 -0.38
CA VAL A 278 20.79 -17.94 -0.81
C VAL A 278 21.98 -16.99 -0.91
N GLY A 279 22.75 -16.88 0.16
CA GLY A 279 24.06 -16.21 0.21
C GLY A 279 24.05 -14.69 0.30
N ILE A 280 22.89 -14.05 0.42
CA ILE A 280 22.74 -12.61 0.69
C ILE A 280 21.89 -12.49 1.97
N MET A 281 22.34 -11.69 2.92
CA MET A 281 21.57 -11.37 4.14
C MET A 281 20.12 -11.14 3.78
N SER A 282 19.18 -11.75 4.53
CA SER A 282 17.73 -11.51 4.36
C SER A 282 17.46 -10.00 4.49
N ALA A 283 16.31 -9.54 3.98
CA ALA A 283 15.91 -8.14 4.20
C ALA A 283 15.86 -7.82 5.70
N TYR A 284 15.39 -8.77 6.52
CA TYR A 284 15.41 -8.68 7.98
C TYR A 284 16.83 -8.56 8.53
N ASP A 285 17.77 -9.44 8.10
CA ASP A 285 19.17 -9.38 8.55
C ASP A 285 19.84 -8.07 8.14
N LYS A 286 19.51 -7.53 6.96
CA LYS A 286 19.98 -6.21 6.51
C LYS A 286 19.47 -5.08 7.41
N VAL A 287 18.18 -5.13 7.76
CA VAL A 287 17.57 -4.15 8.69
C VAL A 287 18.17 -4.31 10.09
N MET A 288 18.32 -5.53 10.57
CA MET A 288 18.98 -5.78 11.88
C MET A 288 20.43 -5.35 11.87
N ALA A 289 21.19 -5.64 10.81
CA ALA A 289 22.57 -5.14 10.67
C ALA A 289 22.61 -3.60 10.57
N ALA A 290 21.64 -2.98 9.90
CA ALA A 290 21.52 -1.52 9.86
C ALA A 290 21.15 -0.91 11.23
N ARG A 291 20.50 -1.67 12.11
CA ARG A 291 20.11 -1.29 13.48
C ARG A 291 21.12 -1.73 14.54
N ASP A 292 22.13 -2.54 14.18
CA ASP A 292 23.15 -2.99 15.11
C ASP A 292 23.88 -1.79 15.71
N ALA A 293 24.00 -1.76 17.03
CA ALA A 293 24.75 -0.73 17.75
C ALA A 293 26.24 -0.68 17.37
N ASN A 294 26.79 -1.80 16.89
CA ASN A 294 28.18 -1.94 16.46
C ASN A 294 28.38 -1.77 14.95
N LYS A 295 27.31 -1.39 14.21
CA LYS A 295 27.44 -1.17 12.77
C LYS A 295 28.46 -0.07 12.44
N ILE A 296 29.04 -0.16 11.28
CA ILE A 296 29.88 0.89 10.70
C ILE A 296 29.05 2.17 10.56
N THR A 297 29.52 3.26 11.10
CA THR A 297 28.87 4.57 11.06
C THR A 297 29.33 5.37 9.84
N THR A 298 28.67 6.49 9.58
CA THR A 298 29.10 7.43 8.52
C THR A 298 30.52 7.94 8.76
N VAL A 299 30.87 8.23 10.01
CA VAL A 299 32.22 8.66 10.38
C VAL A 299 33.26 7.56 10.09
N ASP A 300 32.91 6.29 10.37
CA ASP A 300 33.78 5.17 10.06
C ASP A 300 34.03 5.03 8.55
N TYR A 301 32.98 5.22 7.72
CA TYR A 301 33.14 5.24 6.26
C TYR A 301 33.98 6.40 5.77
N ILE A 302 33.75 7.61 6.28
CA ILE A 302 34.54 8.79 5.91
C ILE A 302 36.01 8.59 6.25
N ASN A 303 36.31 8.10 7.44
CA ASN A 303 37.68 7.82 7.88
C ASN A 303 38.37 6.74 7.01
N HIS A 304 37.60 5.69 6.63
CA HIS A 304 38.14 4.62 5.80
C HIS A 304 38.38 5.05 4.35
N MET A 305 37.50 5.87 3.79
CA MET A 305 37.55 6.28 2.39
C MET A 305 38.52 7.46 2.16
N PHE A 306 38.59 8.39 3.08
CA PHE A 306 39.29 9.67 2.89
C PHE A 306 40.48 9.88 3.84
N GLY A 307 40.48 9.19 4.99
CA GLY A 307 41.56 9.28 5.96
C GLY A 307 41.91 10.72 6.30
N ASP A 308 43.20 11.04 6.25
CA ASP A 308 43.74 12.37 6.58
C ASP A 308 43.32 13.47 5.59
N SER A 309 42.72 13.13 4.45
CA SER A 309 42.27 14.11 3.45
C SER A 309 40.90 14.73 3.79
N PHE A 310 40.17 14.17 4.75
CA PHE A 310 38.87 14.71 5.15
C PHE A 310 39.05 15.89 6.10
N PHE A 311 38.51 17.02 5.68
CA PHE A 311 38.45 18.25 6.48
C PHE A 311 36.98 18.55 6.83
N GLU A 312 36.60 18.31 8.07
CA GLU A 312 35.25 18.53 8.55
C GLU A 312 34.91 20.01 8.61
N LEU A 313 33.71 20.37 8.13
CA LEU A 313 33.15 21.71 8.21
C LEU A 313 32.07 21.74 9.31
N HIS A 314 32.21 22.69 10.22
CA HIS A 314 31.34 22.81 11.39
C HIS A 314 30.34 23.98 11.24
N GLY A 315 29.06 23.64 11.41
CA GLY A 315 27.95 24.59 11.54
C GLY A 315 27.76 25.55 10.37
N ASP A 316 26.68 26.33 10.44
CA ASP A 316 26.34 27.41 9.49
C ASP A 316 26.73 28.80 10.00
N ARG A 317 27.52 28.90 11.08
CA ARG A 317 27.89 30.10 11.83
C ARG A 317 26.73 30.80 12.54
N ARG A 318 25.58 30.15 12.66
CA ARG A 318 24.40 30.66 13.35
C ARG A 318 24.07 29.89 14.61
N TYR A 319 24.35 28.57 14.62
CA TYR A 319 24.08 27.69 15.74
C TYR A 319 25.15 26.61 15.86
N SER A 320 25.03 25.71 16.83
CA SER A 320 25.94 24.60 17.03
C SER A 320 25.74 23.50 15.97
N ASP A 321 26.75 22.64 15.82
CA ASP A 321 26.67 21.48 14.91
C ASP A 321 25.50 20.54 15.24
N ASP A 322 24.89 20.03 14.21
CA ASP A 322 23.95 18.89 14.32
C ASP A 322 24.75 17.60 14.32
N LYS A 323 24.75 16.89 15.44
CA LYS A 323 25.45 15.60 15.59
C LYS A 323 24.99 14.51 14.64
N ALA A 324 23.83 14.69 14.00
CA ALA A 324 23.30 13.76 13.00
C ALA A 324 23.87 14.02 11.59
N VAL A 325 24.63 15.07 11.38
CA VAL A 325 25.22 15.41 10.08
C VAL A 325 26.72 15.62 10.21
N VAL A 326 27.50 14.92 9.41
CA VAL A 326 28.94 15.14 9.24
C VAL A 326 29.16 15.62 7.82
N ALA A 327 29.70 16.82 7.65
CA ALA A 327 29.96 17.40 6.34
C ALA A 327 31.39 17.93 6.26
N GLY A 328 32.02 17.81 5.10
CA GLY A 328 33.40 18.27 4.94
C GLY A 328 33.87 18.21 3.49
N LEU A 329 35.12 18.60 3.33
CA LEU A 329 35.87 18.51 2.08
C LEU A 329 36.84 17.36 2.16
N ALA A 330 37.03 16.59 1.08
CA ALA A 330 37.98 15.50 1.02
C ALA A 330 38.56 15.36 -0.40
N MET A 331 39.60 14.57 -0.52
CA MET A 331 40.15 14.18 -1.80
C MET A 331 39.78 12.71 -2.08
N LEU A 332 39.04 12.49 -3.15
CA LEU A 332 38.79 11.14 -3.66
C LEU A 332 39.74 10.88 -4.84
N HIS A 333 40.79 10.09 -4.61
CA HIS A 333 41.97 10.04 -5.47
C HIS A 333 42.52 11.47 -5.63
N ASP A 334 42.61 12.02 -6.77
CA ASP A 334 43.14 13.39 -6.98
C ASP A 334 42.02 14.43 -7.21
N MET A 335 40.75 14.08 -6.95
CA MET A 335 39.62 14.98 -7.14
C MET A 335 39.10 15.53 -5.80
N PRO A 336 38.95 16.87 -5.66
CA PRO A 336 38.33 17.45 -4.49
C PRO A 336 36.83 17.15 -4.52
N VAL A 337 36.27 16.66 -3.41
CA VAL A 337 34.87 16.31 -3.26
C VAL A 337 34.29 16.92 -1.98
N THR A 338 33.03 17.25 -2.01
CA THR A 338 32.24 17.58 -0.81
C THR A 338 31.59 16.30 -0.30
N VAL A 339 31.84 15.96 0.93
CA VAL A 339 31.27 14.79 1.60
C VAL A 339 30.20 15.27 2.56
N ILE A 340 29.00 14.67 2.47
CA ILE A 340 27.89 14.90 3.42
C ILE A 340 27.41 13.53 3.85
N GLY A 341 27.47 13.28 5.15
CA GLY A 341 27.04 12.04 5.76
C GLY A 341 25.98 12.27 6.82
N ILE A 342 24.98 11.40 6.87
CA ILE A 342 24.00 11.40 7.96
C ILE A 342 24.42 10.34 8.96
N GLU A 343 24.68 10.78 10.19
CA GLU A 343 25.11 9.92 11.29
C GLU A 343 23.89 9.49 12.10
N LYS A 344 23.57 8.22 12.01
CA LYS A 344 22.61 7.61 12.93
C LYS A 344 23.35 7.21 14.20
N GLY A 345 23.14 7.89 15.30
CA GLY A 345 23.80 7.60 16.58
C GLY A 345 23.77 6.11 16.94
N ARG A 346 24.75 5.69 17.76
CA ARG A 346 24.88 4.30 18.28
C ARG A 346 23.90 4.02 19.41
N ASN A 347 23.30 5.06 20.00
CA ASN A 347 22.33 4.99 21.07
C ASN A 347 20.99 5.51 20.53
N THR A 348 20.03 4.64 20.41
CA THR A 348 18.61 4.98 20.14
C THR A 348 17.84 4.92 21.43
#